data_83bb7c6ca080972ef0c390f5ad7b885e
#
_entry.id   83bb7c6ca080972ef0c390f5ad7b885e
#
_cell.length_a   1.000
_cell.length_b   1.000
_cell.length_c   1.000
_cell.angle_alpha   90.00
_cell.angle_beta   90.00
_cell.angle_gamma   90.00
#
_symmetry.space_group_name_H-M   'P 1'
#
loop_
_entity.id
_entity.type
_entity.pdbx_description
1 polymer ?
#
loop_
_entity_poly.entity_id
_entity_poly.type
_entity_poly.pdbx_seq_one_letter_code
_entity_poly.pdbx_strand_id
1 'polypeptide(L)'
;RFRCDAPDRRRFLELRILPRPEAGIRFESEIIRTEPRPRMDLLAGGAPGAQSLLSMCSVCKKIAVAPSRWEEVETAVNTLSLFDQQRLPRISHGLCPACYEILIREVDNLAVNPPKPPGRAGGSSAGRP
;
A
#
# COMPACT_ATOMS: atom_id res chain seq x y z
N ARG A 1 -5.09 1.79 -6.17
CA ARG A 1 -4.18 2.91 -5.82
C ARG A 1 -3.72 2.79 -4.39
N PHE A 2 -2.50 3.19 -4.11
CA PHE A 2 -1.92 3.14 -2.76
C PHE A 2 -0.86 4.24 -2.59
N ARG A 3 -0.45 4.47 -1.33
CA ARG A 3 0.63 5.42 -1.01
C ARG A 3 1.94 4.66 -0.72
N CYS A 4 3.05 5.25 -1.14
CA CYS A 4 4.40 4.84 -0.77
C CYS A 4 5.18 6.08 -0.34
N ASP A 5 5.06 6.44 0.93
CA ASP A 5 5.61 7.68 1.47
C ASP A 5 7.12 7.56 1.72
N ALA A 6 7.82 8.66 1.45
CA ALA A 6 9.20 8.88 1.88
C ALA A 6 9.22 9.90 3.03
N PRO A 7 10.34 10.06 3.75
CA PRO A 7 10.41 10.99 4.87
C PRO A 7 9.99 12.43 4.53
N ASP A 8 10.30 12.91 3.31
CA ASP A 8 10.11 14.28 2.86
C ASP A 8 9.00 14.48 1.82
N ARG A 9 8.30 13.38 1.43
CA ARG A 9 7.27 13.43 0.40
C ARG A 9 6.24 12.33 0.52
N ARG A 10 5.01 12.61 0.12
CA ARG A 10 3.96 11.63 -0.13
C ARG A 10 3.96 11.24 -1.59
N ARG A 11 3.93 9.95 -1.89
CA ARG A 11 3.83 9.44 -3.26
C ARG A 11 2.56 8.62 -3.39
N PHE A 12 1.76 8.97 -4.38
CA PHE A 12 0.54 8.24 -4.73
C PHE A 12 0.83 7.41 -5.98
N LEU A 13 0.58 6.12 -5.89
CA LEU A 13 0.90 5.16 -6.93
C LEU A 13 -0.37 4.44 -7.40
N GLU A 14 -0.36 4.09 -8.67
CA GLU A 14 -1.27 3.11 -9.25
C GLU A 14 -0.51 1.81 -9.51
N LEU A 15 -1.11 0.69 -9.11
CA LEU A 15 -0.62 -0.65 -9.42
C LEU A 15 -1.56 -1.29 -10.44
N ARG A 16 -0.98 -1.80 -11.53
CA ARG A 16 -1.68 -2.63 -12.51
C ARG A 16 -1.15 -4.05 -12.43
N ILE A 17 -2.05 -5.01 -12.45
CA ILE A 17 -1.73 -6.42 -12.41
C ILE A 17 -2.23 -7.00 -13.73
N LEU A 18 -1.32 -7.49 -14.56
CA LEU A 18 -1.60 -7.95 -15.92
C LEU A 18 -1.24 -9.42 -16.06
N PRO A 19 -2.08 -10.25 -16.72
CA PRO A 19 -1.72 -11.60 -17.05
C PRO A 19 -0.64 -11.61 -18.15
N ARG A 20 0.25 -12.59 -18.12
CA ARG A 20 1.22 -12.84 -19.21
C ARG A 20 0.78 -14.04 -20.04
N PRO A 21 1.01 -14.03 -21.38
CA PRO A 21 0.63 -15.12 -22.27
C PRO A 21 1.28 -16.47 -21.92
N GLU A 22 2.50 -16.46 -21.40
CA GLU A 22 3.32 -17.65 -21.11
C GLU A 22 3.21 -18.13 -19.66
N ALA A 23 2.06 -17.98 -19.04
CA ALA A 23 1.82 -18.17 -17.61
C ALA A 23 2.63 -17.19 -16.72
N GLY A 24 1.94 -16.49 -15.83
CA GLY A 24 2.53 -15.54 -14.89
C GLY A 24 1.75 -14.25 -14.77
N ILE A 25 2.24 -13.38 -13.92
CA ILE A 25 1.62 -12.10 -13.61
C ILE A 25 2.69 -11.01 -13.73
N ARG A 26 2.34 -9.92 -14.39
CA ARG A 26 3.17 -8.72 -14.48
C ARG A 26 2.59 -7.63 -13.59
N PHE A 27 3.43 -7.07 -12.74
CA PHE A 27 3.11 -5.93 -11.91
C PHE A 27 3.73 -4.67 -12.52
N GLU A 28 2.91 -3.66 -12.75
CA GLU A 28 3.35 -2.33 -13.20
C GLU A 28 2.92 -1.31 -12.16
N SER A 29 3.85 -0.50 -11.68
CA SER A 29 3.54 0.60 -10.76
C SER A 29 3.99 1.93 -11.34
N GLU A 30 3.12 2.93 -11.23
CA GLU A 30 3.35 4.30 -11.70
C GLU A 30 3.08 5.30 -10.58
N ILE A 31 3.95 6.30 -10.45
CA ILE A 31 3.73 7.43 -9.54
C ILE A 31 2.80 8.42 -10.24
N ILE A 32 1.56 8.53 -9.78
CA ILE A 32 0.57 9.42 -10.36
C ILE A 32 0.59 10.83 -9.75
N ARG A 33 1.14 10.96 -8.52
CA ARG A 33 1.25 12.25 -7.84
C ARG A 33 2.31 12.19 -6.75
N THR A 34 3.04 13.29 -6.57
CA THR A 34 3.96 13.50 -5.45
C THR A 34 3.63 14.82 -4.77
N GLU A 35 3.59 14.82 -3.44
CA GLU A 35 3.36 16.00 -2.62
C GLU A 35 4.52 16.16 -1.62
N PRO A 36 5.09 17.36 -1.47
CA PRO A 36 6.08 17.62 -0.42
C PRO A 36 5.41 17.54 0.96
N ARG A 37 6.19 17.20 1.98
CA ARG A 37 5.79 17.21 3.39
C ARG A 37 6.96 17.62 4.27
N PRO A 38 6.72 18.12 5.50
CA PRO A 38 7.77 18.23 6.50
C PRO A 38 8.45 16.88 6.71
N ARG A 39 9.78 16.88 6.89
CA ARG A 39 10.53 15.63 7.07
C ARG A 39 10.05 14.86 8.29
N MET A 40 9.73 13.60 8.09
CA MET A 40 9.27 12.65 9.12
C MET A 40 10.29 11.51 9.26
N ASP A 41 11.18 11.61 10.26
CA ASP A 41 12.25 10.62 10.47
C ASP A 41 11.70 9.24 10.84
N LEU A 42 10.48 9.15 11.37
CA LEU A 42 9.76 7.91 11.58
C LEU A 42 9.68 7.04 10.30
N LEU A 43 9.65 7.67 9.12
CA LEU A 43 9.58 6.99 7.82
C LEU A 43 10.96 6.66 7.23
N ALA A 44 12.04 7.11 7.85
CA ALA A 44 13.41 6.80 7.39
C ALA A 44 13.87 5.39 7.77
N GLY A 45 13.08 4.67 8.57
CA GLY A 45 13.42 3.37 9.13
C GLY A 45 13.71 3.48 10.63
N GLY A 46 13.13 2.57 11.41
CA GLY A 46 13.28 2.59 12.87
C GLY A 46 14.71 2.29 13.30
N ALA A 47 15.13 2.93 14.38
CA ALA A 47 16.42 2.66 15.01
C ALA A 47 16.54 1.19 15.44
N PRO A 48 17.70 0.54 15.29
CA PRO A 48 17.93 -0.78 15.85
C PRO A 48 17.64 -0.78 17.37
N GLY A 49 16.89 -1.78 17.84
CA GLY A 49 16.58 -1.94 19.27
C GLY A 49 15.36 -1.18 19.79
N ALA A 50 14.51 -0.62 18.92
CA ALA A 50 13.21 -0.11 19.33
C ALA A 50 12.31 -1.26 19.83
N GLN A 51 11.75 -1.11 21.05
CA GLN A 51 10.92 -2.14 21.69
C GLN A 51 9.42 -1.97 21.38
N SER A 52 9.00 -0.80 20.87
CA SER A 52 7.60 -0.51 20.56
C SER A 52 7.32 -0.60 19.06
N LEU A 53 6.10 -1.01 18.72
CA LEU A 53 5.60 -1.11 17.35
C LEU A 53 4.45 -0.13 17.14
N LEU A 54 4.46 0.56 16.01
CA LEU A 54 3.34 1.35 15.52
C LEU A 54 2.73 0.69 14.29
N SER A 55 1.41 0.55 14.28
CA SER A 55 0.71 0.04 13.10
C SER A 55 0.47 1.15 12.08
N MET A 56 0.94 0.94 10.85
CA MET A 56 0.71 1.82 9.71
C MET A 56 -0.13 1.11 8.65
N CYS A 57 -1.12 1.80 8.10
CA CYS A 57 -1.90 1.26 6.99
C CYS A 57 -1.04 1.13 5.72
N SER A 58 -1.02 -0.07 5.13
CA SER A 58 -0.28 -0.35 3.90
C SER A 58 -0.78 0.45 2.70
N VAL A 59 -2.06 0.86 2.69
CA VAL A 59 -2.71 1.55 1.57
C VAL A 59 -2.61 3.07 1.72
N CYS A 60 -3.13 3.66 2.79
CA CYS A 60 -3.21 5.11 2.95
C CYS A 60 -2.12 5.73 3.82
N LYS A 61 -1.23 4.91 4.44
CA LYS A 61 -0.13 5.32 5.31
C LYS A 61 -0.52 6.04 6.60
N LYS A 62 -1.79 6.02 6.98
CA LYS A 62 -2.22 6.47 8.31
C LYS A 62 -1.67 5.55 9.40
N ILE A 63 -1.44 6.12 10.59
CA ILE A 63 -0.93 5.44 11.77
C ILE A 63 -2.06 5.27 12.79
N ALA A 64 -2.15 4.09 13.40
CA ALA A 64 -3.05 3.84 14.51
C ALA A 64 -2.57 4.58 15.76
N VAL A 65 -3.33 5.55 16.23
CA VAL A 65 -3.08 6.29 17.49
C VAL A 65 -3.94 5.76 18.63
N ALA A 66 -5.01 5.03 18.32
CA ALA A 66 -5.87 4.28 19.25
C ALA A 66 -6.53 3.13 18.46
N PRO A 67 -7.21 2.16 19.11
CA PRO A 67 -7.76 0.96 18.45
C PRO A 67 -8.61 1.23 17.20
N SER A 68 -9.38 2.32 17.19
CA SER A 68 -10.24 2.71 16.04
C SER A 68 -9.85 4.05 15.41
N ARG A 69 -8.78 4.70 15.87
CA ARG A 69 -8.39 6.03 15.40
C ARG A 69 -7.07 5.98 14.64
N TRP A 70 -7.14 6.37 13.36
CA TRP A 70 -6.02 6.37 12.42
C TRP A 70 -5.80 7.77 11.88
N GLU A 71 -4.61 8.28 12.00
CA GLU A 71 -4.25 9.65 11.63
C GLU A 71 -3.10 9.69 10.62
N GLU A 72 -2.99 10.82 9.92
CA GLU A 72 -1.81 11.09 9.08
C GLU A 72 -0.55 11.09 9.94
N VAL A 73 0.59 10.77 9.33
CA VAL A 73 1.86 10.60 10.05
C VAL A 73 2.21 11.82 10.88
N GLU A 74 2.01 13.02 10.32
CA GLU A 74 2.31 14.30 10.99
C GLU A 74 1.47 14.48 12.26
N THR A 75 0.19 14.19 12.19
CA THR A 75 -0.71 14.27 13.34
C THR A 75 -0.39 13.18 14.37
N ALA A 76 -0.16 11.96 13.91
CA ALA A 76 0.16 10.83 14.78
C ALA A 76 1.45 11.03 15.57
N VAL A 77 2.49 11.61 14.97
CA VAL A 77 3.75 11.93 15.62
C VAL A 77 3.53 12.89 16.79
N ASN A 78 2.68 13.91 16.62
CA ASN A 78 2.31 14.85 17.67
C ASN A 78 1.41 14.17 18.73
N THR A 79 0.35 13.46 18.31
CA THR A 79 -0.61 12.80 19.21
C THR A 79 0.09 11.80 20.14
N LEU A 80 1.10 11.09 19.63
CA LEU A 80 1.85 10.07 20.39
C LEU A 80 3.13 10.61 21.03
N SER A 81 3.39 11.93 20.94
CA SER A 81 4.59 12.59 21.47
C SER A 81 5.89 11.88 21.06
N LEU A 82 5.96 11.47 19.78
CA LEU A 82 7.12 10.69 19.31
C LEU A 82 8.41 11.51 19.24
N PHE A 83 8.33 12.84 19.18
CA PHE A 83 9.50 13.71 19.20
C PHE A 83 10.25 13.69 20.55
N ASP A 84 9.52 13.38 21.64
CA ASP A 84 10.08 13.34 22.99
C ASP A 84 10.71 11.98 23.32
N GLN A 85 10.58 11.01 22.43
CA GLN A 85 11.10 9.66 22.64
C GLN A 85 12.57 9.57 22.22
N GLN A 86 13.41 9.01 23.07
CA GLN A 86 14.82 8.76 22.75
C GLN A 86 15.02 7.82 21.55
N ARG A 87 14.04 6.97 21.27
CA ARG A 87 14.05 6.04 20.14
C ARG A 87 12.68 5.97 19.50
N LEU A 88 12.63 6.21 18.20
CA LEU A 88 11.40 6.07 17.43
C LEU A 88 10.97 4.60 17.37
N PRO A 89 9.67 4.31 17.49
CA PRO A 89 9.13 2.96 17.34
C PRO A 89 9.37 2.39 15.94
N ARG A 90 9.35 1.06 15.82
CA ARG A 90 9.36 0.38 14.54
C ARG A 90 7.94 0.40 13.95
N ILE A 91 7.86 0.49 12.63
CA ILE A 91 6.57 0.42 11.92
C ILE A 91 6.25 -1.02 11.59
N SER A 92 5.06 -1.47 11.98
CA SER A 92 4.39 -2.65 11.44
C SER A 92 3.34 -2.23 10.42
N HIS A 93 3.03 -3.09 9.47
CA HIS A 93 2.06 -2.79 8.42
C HIS A 93 0.78 -3.60 8.60
N GLY A 94 -0.37 -2.92 8.42
CA GLY A 94 -1.70 -3.51 8.49
C GLY A 94 -2.66 -2.75 7.57
N LEU A 95 -3.95 -2.81 7.84
CA LEU A 95 -4.99 -2.05 7.16
C LEU A 95 -5.81 -1.26 8.18
N CYS A 96 -6.06 0.02 7.91
CA CYS A 96 -7.04 0.77 8.67
C CYS A 96 -8.47 0.33 8.29
N PRO A 97 -9.48 0.50 9.17
CA PRO A 97 -10.84 0.05 8.90
C PRO A 97 -11.40 0.53 7.56
N ALA A 98 -11.21 1.80 7.22
CA ALA A 98 -11.69 2.36 5.97
C ALA A 98 -11.06 1.70 4.72
N CYS A 99 -9.75 1.45 4.73
CA CYS A 99 -9.09 0.77 3.63
C CYS A 99 -9.45 -0.73 3.58
N TYR A 100 -9.66 -1.35 4.72
CA TYR A 100 -10.14 -2.73 4.80
C TYR A 100 -11.52 -2.89 4.17
N GLU A 101 -12.48 -2.03 4.51
CA GLU A 101 -13.83 -2.05 3.93
C GLU A 101 -13.82 -1.85 2.40
N ILE A 102 -12.99 -0.93 1.90
CA ILE A 102 -12.84 -0.73 0.45
C ILE A 102 -12.31 -2.01 -0.20
N LEU A 103 -11.28 -2.61 0.36
CA LEU A 103 -10.67 -3.82 -0.18
C LEU A 103 -11.65 -4.99 -0.21
N ILE A 104 -12.42 -5.21 0.88
CA ILE A 104 -13.43 -6.28 0.92
C ILE A 104 -14.49 -6.06 -0.14
N ARG A 105 -15.00 -4.85 -0.33
CA ARG A 105 -15.98 -4.55 -1.39
C ARG A 105 -15.41 -4.81 -2.78
N GLU A 106 -14.14 -4.51 -3.03
CA GLU A 106 -13.49 -4.82 -4.31
C GLU A 106 -13.39 -6.32 -4.54
N VAL A 107 -13.03 -7.10 -3.51
CA VAL A 107 -12.97 -8.57 -3.57
C VAL A 107 -14.35 -9.16 -3.83
N ASP A 108 -15.38 -8.71 -3.12
CA ASP A 108 -16.76 -9.16 -3.31
C ASP A 108 -17.26 -8.86 -4.73
N ASN A 109 -16.97 -7.67 -5.25
CA ASN A 109 -17.31 -7.29 -6.63
C ASN A 109 -16.61 -8.18 -7.67
N LEU A 110 -15.36 -8.57 -7.44
CA LEU A 110 -14.64 -9.50 -8.31
C LEU A 110 -15.21 -10.93 -8.25
N ALA A 111 -15.70 -11.35 -7.09
CA ALA A 111 -16.36 -12.66 -6.93
C ALA A 111 -17.69 -12.72 -7.69
N VAL A 112 -18.45 -11.61 -7.71
CA VAL A 112 -19.74 -11.50 -8.43
C VAL A 112 -19.53 -11.27 -9.94
N ASN A 113 -18.51 -10.49 -10.32
CA ASN A 113 -18.20 -10.14 -11.71
C ASN A 113 -16.74 -10.49 -12.02
N PRO A 114 -16.41 -11.79 -12.17
CA PRO A 114 -15.02 -12.17 -12.45
C PRO A 114 -14.56 -11.58 -13.80
N PRO A 115 -13.32 -11.09 -13.88
CA PRO A 115 -12.78 -10.58 -15.13
C PRO A 115 -12.81 -11.68 -16.19
N LYS A 116 -13.23 -11.33 -17.41
CA LYS A 116 -13.26 -12.27 -18.53
C LYS A 116 -11.84 -12.83 -18.74
N PRO A 117 -11.70 -14.17 -18.79
CA PRO A 117 -10.39 -14.76 -19.05
C PRO A 117 -9.84 -14.26 -20.39
N PRO A 118 -8.52 -14.04 -20.52
CA PRO A 118 -7.92 -13.66 -21.78
C PRO A 118 -8.28 -14.70 -22.83
N GLY A 119 -8.80 -14.25 -23.97
CA GLY A 119 -9.16 -15.12 -25.08
C GLY A 119 -7.95 -15.99 -25.45
N ARG A 120 -8.13 -17.31 -25.55
CA ARG A 120 -7.10 -18.17 -26.09
C ARG A 120 -6.79 -17.65 -27.49
N ALA A 121 -5.56 -17.22 -27.72
CA ALA A 121 -5.08 -16.94 -29.05
C ALA A 121 -5.31 -18.21 -29.89
N GLY A 122 -6.17 -18.12 -30.92
CA GLY A 122 -6.52 -19.23 -31.77
C GLY A 122 -5.24 -19.80 -32.40
N GLY A 123 -4.93 -21.04 -32.04
CA GLY A 123 -3.88 -21.78 -32.71
C GLY A 123 -4.26 -21.95 -34.15
N SER A 124 -3.62 -21.20 -35.05
CA SER A 124 -3.66 -21.42 -36.49
C SER A 124 -3.01 -22.79 -36.75
N SER A 125 -3.84 -23.78 -37.00
CA SER A 125 -3.37 -25.06 -37.54
C SER A 125 -2.88 -24.81 -38.97
N ALA A 126 -1.59 -24.52 -39.13
CA ALA A 126 -0.94 -24.58 -40.43
C ALA A 126 -0.94 -26.05 -40.90
N GLY A 127 -1.79 -26.34 -41.88
CA GLY A 127 -1.77 -27.61 -42.60
C GLY A 127 -0.40 -27.79 -43.23
N ARG A 128 0.15 -28.98 -43.08
CA ARG A 128 1.28 -29.47 -43.88
C ARG A 128 0.74 -30.06 -45.18
N PRO A 129 1.42 -29.82 -46.34
CA PRO A 129 1.21 -30.56 -47.57
C PRO A 129 1.72 -31.99 -47.47
#